data_fce1bc7bb074e23d5fb382622d874aff
#
_entry.id   fce1bc7bb074e23d5fb382622d874aff
#
_cell.length_a   1.000
_cell.length_b   1.000
_cell.length_c   1.000
_cell.angle_alpha   90.00
_cell.angle_beta   90.00
_cell.angle_gamma   90.00
#
_symmetry.space_group_name_H-M   'P 1'
#
loop_
_entity.id
_entity.type
_entity.pdbx_description
1 polymer ?
#
loop_
_entity_poly.entity_id
_entity_poly.type
_entity_poly.pdbx_seq_one_letter_code
_entity_poly.pdbx_strand_id
1 'polypeptide(L)'
;MSNKIIIVAGDPNSINSEIIYKTWKHLDKTTKNKIYLIASFKLFEHQFKKLKKKIYLSKVNNLMSRDKSNSLKVIDIPVKFENPFNVSKSEATKYLSKCLNLAHRLSESNRVKGFINCPINKRLISKSRKVGLTEYLASKCKIYDKSEVMLIHNKKLSVVPITTHIDIKDVSKKVTSGVIIKKINTLNKFYKKIFKKKPKIAILGLNPHNAELRKNSEEVKQINPAIKKLKKNGISISNLLVSDTVFISNYKKFDVIVGMYHDQVLSPFKTLFKFDAINITLGLNYIRLSPDHGPAYDLIGKNKSSFLSLFRCINFFKKLK
;
A
#
# COMPACT_ATOMS: atom_id res chain seq x y z
N MET A 1 -6.53 16.23 14.66
CA MET A 1 -6.61 14.78 14.37
C MET A 1 -5.84 13.98 15.39
N SER A 2 -6.35 12.82 15.79
CA SER A 2 -5.71 11.95 16.80
C SER A 2 -4.38 11.39 16.30
N ASN A 3 -3.35 11.36 17.18
CA ASN A 3 -2.05 10.73 16.88
C ASN A 3 -2.09 9.19 16.95
N LYS A 4 -3.28 8.59 16.89
CA LYS A 4 -3.49 7.14 16.95
C LYS A 4 -3.22 6.48 15.60
N ILE A 5 -2.67 5.28 15.65
CA ILE A 5 -2.31 4.48 14.48
C ILE A 5 -3.22 3.25 14.46
N ILE A 6 -4.04 3.14 13.42
CA ILE A 6 -4.87 1.95 13.20
C ILE A 6 -4.09 0.98 12.31
N ILE A 7 -4.07 -0.28 12.74
CA ILE A 7 -3.57 -1.41 11.94
C ILE A 7 -4.74 -2.36 11.73
N VAL A 8 -5.07 -2.65 10.48
CA VAL A 8 -5.99 -3.75 10.12
C VAL A 8 -5.17 -5.02 9.97
N ALA A 9 -5.55 -6.05 10.68
CA ALA A 9 -4.78 -7.32 10.74
C ALA A 9 -4.64 -8.05 9.40
N GLY A 10 -5.53 -7.77 8.43
CA GLY A 10 -5.45 -8.34 7.09
C GLY A 10 -5.97 -9.76 6.99
N ASP A 11 -5.37 -10.56 6.09
CA ASP A 11 -5.77 -11.95 5.84
C ASP A 11 -5.52 -12.82 7.09
N PRO A 12 -6.55 -13.51 7.64
CA PRO A 12 -6.39 -14.38 8.81
C PRO A 12 -5.49 -15.59 8.52
N ASN A 13 -5.42 -16.05 7.28
CA ASN A 13 -4.60 -17.20 6.86
C ASN A 13 -3.26 -16.73 6.29
N SER A 14 -2.44 -16.01 7.06
CA SER A 14 -1.22 -15.41 6.56
C SER A 14 -0.14 -15.27 7.63
N ILE A 15 0.99 -14.71 7.27
CA ILE A 15 2.08 -14.35 8.20
C ILE A 15 1.76 -13.12 9.06
N ASN A 16 0.55 -12.55 8.98
CA ASN A 16 0.27 -11.24 9.56
C ASN A 16 0.43 -11.20 11.08
N SER A 17 0.00 -12.22 11.80
CA SER A 17 0.23 -12.30 13.24
C SER A 17 1.74 -12.33 13.59
N GLU A 18 2.55 -13.02 12.78
CA GLU A 18 4.00 -13.09 12.98
C GLU A 18 4.68 -11.74 12.73
N ILE A 19 4.35 -11.06 11.62
CA ILE A 19 4.94 -9.74 11.34
C ILE A 19 4.47 -8.67 12.32
N ILE A 20 3.21 -8.74 12.80
CA ILE A 20 2.70 -7.84 13.85
C ILE A 20 3.47 -8.07 15.16
N TYR A 21 3.67 -9.34 15.57
CA TYR A 21 4.45 -9.68 16.74
C TYR A 21 5.89 -9.15 16.65
N LYS A 22 6.59 -9.46 15.56
CA LYS A 22 7.97 -9.00 15.35
C LYS A 22 8.06 -7.49 15.36
N THR A 23 7.15 -6.82 14.67
CA THR A 23 7.08 -5.35 14.66
C THR A 23 6.87 -4.79 16.06
N TRP A 24 5.89 -5.33 16.82
CA TRP A 24 5.58 -4.91 18.18
C TRP A 24 6.79 -4.98 19.10
N LYS A 25 7.61 -6.04 19.00
CA LYS A 25 8.83 -6.17 19.80
C LYS A 25 9.85 -5.06 19.55
N HIS A 26 9.90 -4.52 18.33
CA HIS A 26 10.88 -3.48 17.93
C HIS A 26 10.36 -2.06 18.09
N LEU A 27 9.13 -1.86 18.54
CA LEU A 27 8.57 -0.53 18.76
C LEU A 27 8.88 0.00 20.17
N ASP A 28 9.11 1.32 20.26
CA ASP A 28 9.21 2.04 21.54
C ASP A 28 7.84 2.12 22.25
N LYS A 29 7.86 2.32 23.56
CA LYS A 29 6.65 2.41 24.42
C LYS A 29 5.70 3.50 23.98
N THR A 30 6.22 4.66 23.57
CA THR A 30 5.41 5.79 23.09
C THR A 30 4.63 5.44 21.83
N THR A 31 5.24 4.70 20.90
CA THR A 31 4.60 4.22 19.69
C THR A 31 3.57 3.13 19.97
N LYS A 32 3.90 2.16 20.83
CA LYS A 32 2.98 1.10 21.26
C LYS A 32 1.69 1.68 21.83
N ASN A 33 1.76 2.73 22.63
CA ASN A 33 0.59 3.40 23.21
C ASN A 33 -0.36 4.03 22.18
N LYS A 34 0.12 4.28 20.95
CA LYS A 34 -0.68 4.89 19.87
C LYS A 34 -1.33 3.87 18.96
N ILE A 35 -0.96 2.59 19.03
CA ILE A 35 -1.41 1.54 18.10
C ILE A 35 -2.70 0.90 18.60
N TYR A 36 -3.63 0.74 17.67
CA TYR A 36 -4.86 -0.02 17.80
C TYR A 36 -4.98 -1.01 16.64
N LEU A 37 -5.11 -2.29 16.97
CA LEU A 37 -5.27 -3.37 16.00
C LEU A 37 -6.76 -3.66 15.80
N ILE A 38 -7.26 -3.56 14.57
CA ILE A 38 -8.58 -4.06 14.19
C ILE A 38 -8.39 -5.53 13.77
N ALA A 39 -8.85 -6.45 14.63
CA ALA A 39 -8.64 -7.88 14.47
C ALA A 39 -9.65 -8.69 15.26
N SER A 40 -9.69 -10.02 15.08
CA SER A 40 -10.36 -10.91 16.02
C SER A 40 -9.43 -11.20 17.20
N PHE A 41 -9.85 -10.80 18.39
CA PHE A 41 -9.09 -11.02 19.62
C PHE A 41 -8.80 -12.52 19.82
N LYS A 42 -9.83 -13.35 19.77
CA LYS A 42 -9.74 -14.80 19.95
C LYS A 42 -8.84 -15.45 18.89
N LEU A 43 -8.93 -15.02 17.62
CA LEU A 43 -8.07 -15.56 16.56
C LEU A 43 -6.59 -15.26 16.83
N PHE A 44 -6.27 -14.00 17.17
CA PHE A 44 -4.89 -13.58 17.42
C PHE A 44 -4.29 -14.26 18.65
N GLU A 45 -5.08 -14.44 19.71
CA GLU A 45 -4.68 -15.19 20.90
C GLU A 45 -4.29 -16.64 20.54
N HIS A 46 -5.12 -17.34 19.74
CA HIS A 46 -4.84 -18.70 19.29
C HIS A 46 -3.65 -18.77 18.32
N GLN A 47 -3.52 -17.77 17.41
CA GLN A 47 -2.37 -17.70 16.51
C GLN A 47 -1.06 -17.52 17.28
N PHE A 48 -1.01 -16.59 18.24
CA PHE A 48 0.18 -16.40 19.07
C PHE A 48 0.52 -17.61 19.92
N LYS A 49 -0.47 -18.29 20.49
CA LYS A 49 -0.28 -19.56 21.20
C LYS A 49 0.35 -20.61 20.29
N LYS A 50 -0.20 -20.83 19.09
CA LYS A 50 0.31 -21.79 18.10
C LYS A 50 1.72 -21.45 17.60
N LEU A 51 2.02 -20.16 17.45
CA LEU A 51 3.36 -19.67 17.07
C LEU A 51 4.35 -19.65 18.25
N LYS A 52 3.94 -20.03 19.47
CA LYS A 52 4.75 -19.92 20.72
C LYS A 52 5.28 -18.51 20.95
N LYS A 53 4.46 -17.47 20.69
CA LYS A 53 4.80 -16.06 20.85
C LYS A 53 4.06 -15.47 22.04
N LYS A 54 4.80 -14.86 22.98
CA LYS A 54 4.24 -14.18 24.16
C LYS A 54 4.03 -12.70 23.86
N ILE A 55 2.76 -12.28 23.80
CA ILE A 55 2.32 -10.89 23.66
C ILE A 55 1.04 -10.72 24.47
N TYR A 56 0.96 -9.64 25.23
CA TYR A 56 -0.27 -9.30 25.96
C TYR A 56 -1.21 -8.54 25.02
N LEU A 57 -2.45 -9.03 24.92
CA LEU A 57 -3.53 -8.40 24.18
C LEU A 57 -4.52 -7.79 25.16
N SER A 58 -5.05 -6.60 24.85
CA SER A 58 -6.18 -6.02 25.59
C SER A 58 -7.31 -5.71 24.63
N LYS A 59 -8.51 -6.17 24.96
CA LYS A 59 -9.71 -5.86 24.21
C LYS A 59 -10.17 -4.45 24.55
N VAL A 60 -10.39 -3.62 23.53
CA VAL A 60 -10.83 -2.23 23.67
C VAL A 60 -12.05 -1.97 22.79
N ASN A 61 -13.03 -1.19 23.32
CA ASN A 61 -14.26 -0.91 22.59
C ASN A 61 -14.14 0.23 21.60
N ASN A 62 -13.19 1.14 21.82
CA ASN A 62 -13.01 2.31 20.96
C ASN A 62 -11.58 2.89 21.08
N LEU A 63 -11.31 3.94 20.31
CA LEU A 63 -10.03 4.63 20.29
C LEU A 63 -9.76 5.50 21.54
N MET A 64 -10.75 5.72 22.40
CA MET A 64 -10.60 6.54 23.61
C MET A 64 -10.14 5.71 24.81
N SER A 65 -10.26 4.38 24.75
CA SER A 65 -9.86 3.49 25.82
C SER A 65 -8.37 3.66 26.15
N ARG A 66 -8.08 4.09 27.37
CA ARG A 66 -6.71 4.20 27.90
C ARG A 66 -6.38 2.87 28.57
N ASP A 67 -5.49 2.12 27.97
CA ASP A 67 -4.87 0.98 28.61
C ASP A 67 -3.44 1.37 29.04
N LYS A 68 -3.19 1.31 30.35
CA LYS A 68 -1.85 1.59 30.92
C LYS A 68 -0.91 0.40 30.79
N SER A 69 -1.44 -0.78 30.44
CA SER A 69 -0.63 -1.97 30.22
C SER A 69 0.18 -1.86 28.92
N ASN A 70 1.34 -2.48 28.89
CA ASN A 70 2.17 -2.58 27.68
C ASN A 70 1.59 -3.64 26.70
N SER A 71 0.26 -3.68 26.58
CA SER A 71 -0.51 -4.61 25.77
C SER A 71 -0.81 -4.05 24.38
N LEU A 72 -0.97 -4.92 23.39
CA LEU A 72 -1.49 -4.57 22.08
C LEU A 72 -3.02 -4.44 22.16
N LYS A 73 -3.52 -3.21 21.99
CA LYS A 73 -4.95 -2.91 22.03
C LYS A 73 -5.66 -3.46 20.79
N VAL A 74 -6.69 -4.27 20.99
CA VAL A 74 -7.47 -4.90 19.92
C VAL A 74 -8.89 -4.39 19.93
N ILE A 75 -9.31 -3.76 18.85
CA ILE A 75 -10.74 -3.50 18.54
C ILE A 75 -11.26 -4.79 17.92
N ASP A 76 -12.06 -5.52 18.67
CA ASP A 76 -12.45 -6.89 18.34
C ASP A 76 -13.49 -6.97 17.22
N ILE A 77 -13.15 -7.69 16.18
CA ILE A 77 -14.05 -8.11 15.10
C ILE A 77 -14.06 -9.64 15.08
N PRO A 78 -15.05 -10.29 15.66
CA PRO A 78 -15.08 -11.74 15.75
C PRO A 78 -15.09 -12.44 14.39
N VAL A 79 -14.44 -13.60 14.33
CA VAL A 79 -14.45 -14.53 13.19
C VAL A 79 -14.56 -15.97 13.70
N LYS A 80 -15.32 -16.80 13.01
CA LYS A 80 -15.44 -18.23 13.32
C LYS A 80 -14.26 -18.98 12.71
N PHE A 81 -13.65 -19.89 13.48
CA PHE A 81 -12.54 -20.74 13.01
C PHE A 81 -12.42 -21.99 13.89
N GLU A 82 -11.96 -23.05 13.29
CA GLU A 82 -11.52 -24.29 13.97
C GLU A 82 -9.99 -24.29 14.07
N ASN A 83 -9.30 -24.03 12.96
CA ASN A 83 -7.86 -23.85 12.93
C ASN A 83 -7.52 -22.38 12.74
N PRO A 84 -6.68 -21.76 13.61
CA PRO A 84 -6.39 -20.33 13.55
C PRO A 84 -5.61 -19.88 12.30
N PHE A 85 -5.05 -20.80 11.52
CA PHE A 85 -4.40 -20.52 10.25
C PHE A 85 -5.11 -21.13 9.04
N ASN A 86 -6.32 -21.66 9.23
CA ASN A 86 -7.16 -22.19 8.17
C ASN A 86 -8.62 -21.76 8.37
N VAL A 87 -8.85 -20.46 8.38
CA VAL A 87 -10.19 -19.85 8.40
C VAL A 87 -10.85 -20.05 7.05
N SER A 88 -12.09 -20.50 7.01
CA SER A 88 -12.82 -20.68 5.75
C SER A 88 -12.86 -19.41 4.92
N LYS A 89 -12.86 -19.53 3.59
CA LYS A 89 -12.88 -18.36 2.68
C LYS A 89 -14.07 -17.45 2.94
N SER A 90 -15.25 -18.01 3.24
CA SER A 90 -16.47 -17.24 3.55
C SER A 90 -16.28 -16.39 4.80
N GLU A 91 -15.82 -17.00 5.90
CA GLU A 91 -15.59 -16.29 7.17
C GLU A 91 -14.46 -15.27 7.05
N ALA A 92 -13.35 -15.60 6.38
CA ALA A 92 -12.25 -14.68 6.12
C ALA A 92 -12.71 -13.44 5.31
N THR A 93 -13.56 -13.64 4.29
CA THR A 93 -14.13 -12.54 3.49
C THR A 93 -15.02 -11.63 4.33
N LYS A 94 -15.95 -12.19 5.12
CA LYS A 94 -16.83 -11.43 6.00
C LYS A 94 -16.04 -10.64 7.05
N TYR A 95 -15.09 -11.31 7.70
CA TYR A 95 -14.20 -10.71 8.69
C TYR A 95 -13.41 -9.54 8.12
N LEU A 96 -12.73 -9.76 7.00
CA LEU A 96 -11.91 -8.74 6.36
C LEU A 96 -12.73 -7.52 5.92
N SER A 97 -13.93 -7.77 5.36
CA SER A 97 -14.86 -6.70 4.97
C SER A 97 -15.26 -5.83 6.17
N LYS A 98 -15.60 -6.46 7.32
CA LYS A 98 -15.91 -5.72 8.56
C LYS A 98 -14.72 -4.91 9.06
N CYS A 99 -13.51 -5.49 9.07
CA CYS A 99 -12.29 -4.80 9.50
C CYS A 99 -11.98 -3.58 8.61
N LEU A 100 -12.04 -3.73 7.29
CA LEU A 100 -11.79 -2.65 6.33
C LEU A 100 -12.86 -1.55 6.41
N ASN A 101 -14.14 -1.92 6.54
CA ASN A 101 -15.24 -0.97 6.67
C ASN A 101 -15.11 -0.14 7.98
N LEU A 102 -14.69 -0.75 9.09
CA LEU A 102 -14.44 -0.02 10.33
C LEU A 102 -13.26 0.94 10.18
N ALA A 103 -12.14 0.49 9.62
CA ALA A 103 -10.98 1.33 9.39
C ALA A 103 -11.28 2.51 8.46
N HIS A 104 -12.04 2.26 7.38
CA HIS A 104 -12.52 3.28 6.45
C HIS A 104 -13.37 4.34 7.18
N ARG A 105 -14.42 3.93 7.90
CA ARG A 105 -15.30 4.85 8.67
C ARG A 105 -14.54 5.71 9.68
N LEU A 106 -13.60 5.10 10.42
CA LEU A 106 -12.78 5.83 11.39
C LEU A 106 -11.86 6.86 10.71
N SER A 107 -11.40 6.55 9.50
CA SER A 107 -10.54 7.45 8.72
C SER A 107 -11.33 8.57 8.03
N GLU A 108 -12.50 8.28 7.48
CA GLU A 108 -13.40 9.27 6.87
C GLU A 108 -13.95 10.28 7.89
N SER A 109 -14.25 9.82 9.11
CA SER A 109 -14.74 10.70 10.20
C SER A 109 -13.65 11.58 10.83
N ASN A 110 -12.44 11.65 10.24
CA ASN A 110 -11.27 12.37 10.73
C ASN A 110 -10.85 12.04 12.18
N ARG A 111 -11.33 10.92 12.73
CA ARG A 111 -10.91 10.44 14.06
C ARG A 111 -9.45 9.99 14.07
N VAL A 112 -8.96 9.56 12.91
CA VAL A 112 -7.56 9.21 12.65
C VAL A 112 -7.13 9.74 11.28
N LYS A 113 -5.82 9.87 11.06
CA LYS A 113 -5.25 10.32 9.77
C LYS A 113 -5.43 9.30 8.63
N GLY A 114 -5.76 8.06 8.98
CA GLY A 114 -5.87 6.93 8.08
C GLY A 114 -5.51 5.63 8.77
N PHE A 115 -5.15 4.60 8.02
CA PHE A 115 -4.82 3.29 8.57
C PHE A 115 -3.71 2.56 7.81
N ILE A 116 -3.11 1.58 8.46
CA ILE A 116 -2.19 0.61 7.88
C ILE A 116 -2.95 -0.72 7.80
N ASN A 117 -3.01 -1.37 6.63
CA ASN A 117 -3.48 -2.75 6.56
C ASN A 117 -2.31 -3.71 6.33
N CYS A 118 -2.28 -4.79 7.06
CA CYS A 118 -1.39 -5.91 6.78
C CYS A 118 -1.77 -6.60 5.47
N PRO A 119 -0.92 -7.45 4.91
CA PRO A 119 -1.17 -8.18 3.67
C PRO A 119 -2.54 -8.84 3.58
N ILE A 120 -3.14 -8.78 2.41
CA ILE A 120 -4.49 -9.26 2.13
C ILE A 120 -4.48 -10.04 0.83
N ASN A 121 -5.13 -11.21 0.83
CA ASN A 121 -5.43 -11.92 -0.40
C ASN A 121 -6.53 -11.19 -1.18
N LYS A 122 -6.23 -10.79 -2.40
CA LYS A 122 -7.18 -10.06 -3.27
C LYS A 122 -8.49 -10.80 -3.49
N ARG A 123 -8.46 -12.15 -3.49
CA ARG A 123 -9.64 -13.00 -3.65
C ARG A 123 -10.65 -12.88 -2.51
N LEU A 124 -10.26 -12.30 -1.36
CA LEU A 124 -11.13 -12.04 -0.22
C LEU A 124 -11.83 -10.67 -0.31
N ILE A 125 -11.40 -9.77 -1.20
CA ILE A 125 -11.95 -8.42 -1.31
C ILE A 125 -12.97 -8.31 -2.43
N SER A 126 -12.73 -8.99 -3.56
CA SER A 126 -13.57 -8.87 -4.76
C SER A 126 -13.80 -10.22 -5.40
N LYS A 127 -15.07 -10.47 -5.80
CA LYS A 127 -15.44 -11.61 -6.64
C LYS A 127 -14.78 -11.50 -8.02
N SER A 128 -14.60 -10.29 -8.56
CA SER A 128 -13.83 -10.06 -9.78
C SER A 128 -12.34 -10.00 -9.42
N ARG A 129 -11.55 -10.94 -9.91
CA ARG A 129 -10.09 -11.03 -9.66
C ARG A 129 -9.29 -9.82 -10.13
N LYS A 130 -9.94 -8.83 -10.75
CA LYS A 130 -9.33 -7.65 -11.42
C LYS A 130 -9.23 -6.40 -10.54
N VAL A 131 -9.74 -6.42 -9.31
CA VAL A 131 -9.75 -5.23 -8.43
C VAL A 131 -8.80 -5.44 -7.26
N GLY A 132 -7.78 -4.59 -7.16
CA GLY A 132 -6.88 -4.53 -6.01
C GLY A 132 -7.48 -3.75 -4.84
N LEU A 133 -6.79 -3.74 -3.69
CA LEU A 133 -7.25 -2.99 -2.51
C LEU A 133 -7.25 -1.47 -2.75
N THR A 134 -6.34 -0.97 -3.56
CA THR A 134 -6.29 0.46 -3.94
C THR A 134 -7.59 0.89 -4.62
N GLU A 135 -8.01 0.15 -5.64
CA GLU A 135 -9.23 0.41 -6.40
C GLU A 135 -10.49 0.18 -5.54
N TYR A 136 -10.48 -0.85 -4.69
CA TYR A 136 -11.56 -1.12 -3.73
C TYR A 136 -11.77 0.08 -2.78
N LEU A 137 -10.71 0.61 -2.19
CA LEU A 137 -10.80 1.75 -1.29
C LEU A 137 -11.13 3.05 -2.04
N ALA A 138 -10.63 3.23 -3.27
CA ALA A 138 -11.02 4.35 -4.11
C ALA A 138 -12.53 4.36 -4.37
N SER A 139 -13.13 3.21 -4.69
CA SER A 139 -14.59 3.12 -4.86
C SER A 139 -15.36 3.43 -3.58
N LYS A 140 -14.84 3.03 -2.40
CA LYS A 140 -15.42 3.41 -1.09
C LYS A 140 -15.36 4.92 -0.83
N CYS A 141 -14.29 5.58 -1.30
CA CYS A 141 -14.14 7.05 -1.26
C CYS A 141 -14.86 7.75 -2.41
N LYS A 142 -15.69 7.06 -3.20
CA LYS A 142 -16.41 7.59 -4.37
C LYS A 142 -15.48 8.16 -5.47
N ILE A 143 -14.30 7.60 -5.60
CA ILE A 143 -13.33 7.95 -6.65
C ILE A 143 -13.51 6.96 -7.80
N TYR A 144 -14.16 7.39 -8.88
CA TYR A 144 -14.53 6.53 -10.01
C TYR A 144 -13.77 6.87 -11.30
N ASP A 145 -12.99 7.93 -11.29
CA ASP A 145 -12.28 8.45 -12.47
C ASP A 145 -10.88 7.85 -12.67
N LYS A 146 -10.52 6.82 -11.90
CA LYS A 146 -9.22 6.12 -11.92
C LYS A 146 -8.03 7.04 -11.65
N SER A 147 -8.24 8.06 -10.82
CA SER A 147 -7.19 9.00 -10.43
C SER A 147 -6.35 8.52 -9.24
N GLU A 148 -6.78 7.45 -8.56
CA GLU A 148 -6.02 6.85 -7.47
C GLU A 148 -4.65 6.33 -7.95
N VAL A 149 -3.63 6.46 -7.10
CA VAL A 149 -2.26 6.08 -7.44
C VAL A 149 -1.69 5.13 -6.39
N MET A 150 -1.08 4.05 -6.85
CA MET A 150 -0.25 3.17 -6.04
C MET A 150 1.19 3.70 -6.07
N LEU A 151 1.66 4.22 -4.95
CA LEU A 151 3.05 4.68 -4.78
C LEU A 151 3.79 3.65 -3.92
N ILE A 152 4.78 2.99 -4.49
CA ILE A 152 5.72 2.17 -3.71
C ILE A 152 6.90 3.07 -3.34
N HIS A 153 7.14 3.20 -2.04
CA HIS A 153 8.05 4.19 -1.49
C HIS A 153 9.15 3.58 -0.63
N ASN A 154 10.37 3.94 -0.93
CA ASN A 154 11.55 3.83 -0.07
C ASN A 154 12.10 5.24 0.18
N LYS A 155 12.92 5.44 1.21
CA LYS A 155 13.51 6.75 1.52
C LYS A 155 14.34 7.35 0.37
N LYS A 156 14.88 6.50 -0.52
CA LYS A 156 15.77 6.92 -1.62
C LYS A 156 15.05 7.11 -2.94
N LEU A 157 13.94 6.38 -3.16
CA LEU A 157 13.20 6.38 -4.42
C LEU A 157 11.75 5.97 -4.16
N SER A 158 10.85 6.50 -4.97
CA SER A 158 9.49 5.97 -5.12
C SER A 158 9.23 5.53 -6.55
N VAL A 159 8.31 4.57 -6.73
CA VAL A 159 7.86 4.16 -8.07
C VAL A 159 6.34 4.12 -8.16
N VAL A 160 5.82 4.41 -9.34
CA VAL A 160 4.38 4.44 -9.66
C VAL A 160 4.16 3.73 -10.98
N PRO A 161 3.41 2.62 -11.02
CA PRO A 161 2.88 2.08 -12.26
C PRO A 161 1.58 2.79 -12.66
N ILE A 162 1.45 3.18 -13.92
CA ILE A 162 0.20 3.76 -14.48
C ILE A 162 -0.89 2.69 -14.51
N THR A 163 -0.57 1.48 -14.95
CA THR A 163 -1.47 0.33 -14.88
C THR A 163 -0.97 -0.65 -13.81
N THR A 164 -1.89 -1.18 -12.99
CA THR A 164 -1.54 -2.01 -11.84
C THR A 164 -1.82 -3.50 -12.10
N HIS A 165 -3.01 -3.99 -11.81
CA HIS A 165 -3.34 -5.41 -11.78
C HIS A 165 -4.16 -5.82 -13.02
N ILE A 166 -3.62 -5.58 -14.21
CA ILE A 166 -4.21 -5.97 -15.49
C ILE A 166 -3.26 -6.91 -16.24
N ASP A 167 -3.81 -7.68 -17.17
CA ASP A 167 -3.01 -8.53 -18.03
C ASP A 167 -2.12 -7.70 -18.97
N ILE A 168 -0.91 -8.16 -19.27
CA ILE A 168 0.04 -7.46 -20.14
C ILE A 168 -0.57 -7.09 -21.49
N LYS A 169 -1.37 -7.98 -22.08
CA LYS A 169 -2.07 -7.73 -23.36
C LYS A 169 -3.02 -6.52 -23.36
N ASP A 170 -3.45 -6.10 -22.17
CA ASP A 170 -4.39 -4.97 -22.01
C ASP A 170 -3.66 -3.64 -21.69
N VAL A 171 -2.36 -3.68 -21.40
CA VAL A 171 -1.60 -2.51 -20.98
C VAL A 171 -1.64 -1.39 -22.01
N SER A 172 -1.28 -1.67 -23.25
CA SER A 172 -1.26 -0.69 -24.35
C SER A 172 -2.61 0.04 -24.47
N LYS A 173 -3.72 -0.71 -24.45
CA LYS A 173 -5.08 -0.15 -24.53
C LYS A 173 -5.46 0.73 -23.33
N LYS A 174 -4.82 0.55 -22.17
CA LYS A 174 -5.11 1.28 -20.92
C LYS A 174 -4.18 2.45 -20.68
N VAL A 175 -3.02 2.48 -21.33
CA VAL A 175 -2.06 3.59 -21.29
C VAL A 175 -2.53 4.69 -22.22
N THR A 176 -3.32 5.63 -21.70
CA THR A 176 -3.83 6.78 -22.45
C THR A 176 -3.31 8.08 -21.85
N SER A 177 -3.18 9.12 -22.67
CA SER A 177 -2.75 10.45 -22.24
C SER A 177 -3.60 10.97 -21.08
N GLY A 178 -4.92 10.76 -21.12
CA GLY A 178 -5.84 11.17 -20.05
C GLY A 178 -5.56 10.47 -18.72
N VAL A 179 -5.33 9.14 -18.73
CA VAL A 179 -5.01 8.37 -17.52
C VAL A 179 -3.66 8.80 -16.94
N ILE A 180 -2.64 8.98 -17.78
CA ILE A 180 -1.31 9.44 -17.36
C ILE A 180 -1.43 10.82 -16.67
N ILE A 181 -2.11 11.76 -17.30
CA ILE A 181 -2.28 13.12 -16.75
C ILE A 181 -3.00 13.09 -15.41
N LYS A 182 -4.10 12.35 -15.29
CA LYS A 182 -4.86 12.24 -14.02
C LYS A 182 -3.99 11.68 -12.91
N LYS A 183 -3.33 10.56 -13.15
CA LYS A 183 -2.49 9.90 -12.14
C LYS A 183 -1.28 10.74 -11.72
N ILE A 184 -0.60 11.40 -12.66
CA ILE A 184 0.53 12.26 -12.33
C ILE A 184 0.09 13.53 -11.60
N ASN A 185 -1.08 14.11 -11.91
CA ASN A 185 -1.64 15.22 -11.15
C ASN A 185 -1.93 14.78 -9.68
N THR A 186 -2.56 13.62 -9.49
CA THR A 186 -2.78 13.04 -8.15
C THR A 186 -1.46 12.80 -7.43
N LEU A 187 -0.50 12.16 -8.10
CA LEU A 187 0.85 11.95 -7.54
C LEU A 187 1.46 13.28 -7.07
N ASN A 188 1.53 14.28 -7.93
CA ASN A 188 2.14 15.58 -7.63
C ASN A 188 1.44 16.28 -6.45
N LYS A 189 0.09 16.30 -6.44
CA LYS A 189 -0.72 16.91 -5.36
C LYS A 189 -0.44 16.22 -4.02
N PHE A 190 -0.56 14.89 -3.97
CA PHE A 190 -0.43 14.14 -2.73
C PHE A 190 1.03 14.01 -2.27
N TYR A 191 1.99 13.93 -3.20
CA TYR A 191 3.41 13.94 -2.86
C TYR A 191 3.79 15.23 -2.13
N LYS A 192 3.36 16.39 -2.65
CA LYS A 192 3.55 17.69 -1.97
C LYS A 192 2.93 17.71 -0.57
N LYS A 193 1.70 17.18 -0.45
CA LYS A 193 0.99 17.12 0.85
C LYS A 193 1.72 16.26 1.87
N ILE A 194 2.23 15.10 1.46
CA ILE A 194 2.83 14.10 2.34
C ILE A 194 4.30 14.42 2.64
N PHE A 195 5.09 14.73 1.60
CA PHE A 195 6.55 14.90 1.72
C PHE A 195 6.99 16.36 1.82
N LYS A 196 6.05 17.32 1.73
CA LYS A 196 6.30 18.78 1.80
C LYS A 196 7.28 19.30 0.75
N LYS A 197 7.42 18.61 -0.37
CA LYS A 197 8.25 19.01 -1.52
C LYS A 197 7.60 18.67 -2.85
N LYS A 198 7.95 19.40 -3.91
CA LYS A 198 7.58 19.06 -5.30
C LYS A 198 8.41 17.86 -5.75
N PRO A 199 7.80 16.77 -6.27
CA PRO A 199 8.57 15.62 -6.75
C PRO A 199 9.28 15.92 -8.07
N LYS A 200 10.52 15.45 -8.23
CA LYS A 200 11.17 15.30 -9.52
C LYS A 200 10.74 13.98 -10.11
N ILE A 201 9.94 13.99 -11.18
CA ILE A 201 9.30 12.81 -11.75
C ILE A 201 10.06 12.37 -13.01
N ALA A 202 10.52 11.12 -13.06
CA ALA A 202 10.91 10.45 -14.29
C ALA A 202 9.70 9.74 -14.89
N ILE A 203 9.54 9.75 -16.21
CA ILE A 203 8.50 8.99 -16.90
C ILE A 203 9.14 8.09 -17.96
N LEU A 204 8.75 6.82 -17.95
CA LEU A 204 9.27 5.80 -18.84
C LEU A 204 8.34 5.61 -20.05
N GLY A 205 8.90 5.10 -21.16
CA GLY A 205 8.11 4.58 -22.26
C GLY A 205 7.46 3.25 -21.93
N LEU A 206 6.57 2.79 -22.80
CA LEU A 206 5.95 1.48 -22.72
C LEU A 206 6.80 0.43 -23.43
N ASN A 207 7.27 0.77 -24.62
CA ASN A 207 7.96 -0.14 -25.51
C ASN A 207 9.49 -0.06 -25.34
N PRO A 208 10.24 -1.13 -25.73
CA PRO A 208 11.70 -1.10 -25.76
C PRO A 208 12.21 0.09 -26.55
N HIS A 209 13.28 0.74 -26.06
CA HIS A 209 13.90 1.92 -26.67
C HIS A 209 12.92 3.05 -27.05
N ASN A 210 11.78 3.13 -26.31
CA ASN A 210 10.69 4.07 -26.58
C ASN A 210 10.11 3.92 -28.01
N ALA A 211 10.08 2.69 -28.51
CA ALA A 211 9.65 2.36 -29.88
C ALA A 211 10.33 3.21 -30.96
N GLU A 212 11.54 3.69 -30.69
CA GLU A 212 12.30 4.59 -31.58
C GLU A 212 11.45 5.79 -32.08
N LEU A 213 10.47 6.19 -31.26
CA LEU A 213 9.51 7.24 -31.53
C LEU A 213 8.71 7.07 -32.83
N ARG A 214 8.40 5.84 -33.22
CA ARG A 214 7.55 5.54 -34.38
C ARG A 214 6.19 6.23 -34.24
N LYS A 215 5.68 6.82 -35.34
CA LYS A 215 4.43 7.62 -35.36
C LYS A 215 3.22 6.94 -34.72
N ASN A 216 3.15 5.62 -34.80
CA ASN A 216 2.02 4.85 -34.29
C ASN A 216 2.21 4.31 -32.86
N SER A 217 3.37 4.54 -32.22
CA SER A 217 3.64 4.07 -30.87
C SER A 217 2.84 4.80 -29.79
N GLU A 218 2.68 4.15 -28.66
CA GLU A 218 2.07 4.73 -27.44
C GLU A 218 2.90 5.93 -26.95
N GLU A 219 4.19 5.90 -27.13
CA GLU A 219 5.11 6.99 -26.80
C GLU A 219 4.70 8.27 -27.51
N VAL A 220 4.48 8.20 -28.83
CA VAL A 220 4.14 9.36 -29.65
C VAL A 220 2.67 9.75 -29.49
N LYS A 221 1.76 8.79 -29.49
CA LYS A 221 0.30 9.06 -29.45
C LYS A 221 -0.23 9.39 -28.08
N GLN A 222 0.37 8.86 -27.00
CA GLN A 222 -0.19 8.94 -25.65
C GLN A 222 0.77 9.58 -24.63
N ILE A 223 2.03 9.11 -24.56
CA ILE A 223 2.91 9.49 -23.46
C ILE A 223 3.50 10.89 -23.67
N ASN A 224 4.02 11.19 -24.84
CA ASN A 224 4.59 12.51 -25.16
C ASN A 224 3.55 13.66 -25.08
N PRO A 225 2.31 13.52 -25.58
CA PRO A 225 1.26 14.51 -25.37
C PRO A 225 0.95 14.75 -23.89
N ALA A 226 0.93 13.66 -23.08
CA ALA A 226 0.74 13.80 -21.63
C ALA A 226 1.89 14.58 -20.98
N ILE A 227 3.16 14.28 -21.34
CA ILE A 227 4.34 14.99 -20.84
C ILE A 227 4.24 16.49 -21.17
N LYS A 228 3.95 16.82 -22.43
CA LYS A 228 3.81 18.22 -22.88
C LYS A 228 2.78 18.98 -22.03
N LYS A 229 1.59 18.38 -21.84
CA LYS A 229 0.52 18.99 -21.03
C LYS A 229 0.91 19.13 -19.55
N LEU A 230 1.55 18.12 -18.97
CA LEU A 230 2.00 18.15 -17.58
C LEU A 230 3.08 19.21 -17.33
N LYS A 231 4.03 19.37 -18.26
CA LYS A 231 5.04 20.44 -18.21
C LYS A 231 4.40 21.83 -18.30
N LYS A 232 3.44 22.02 -19.22
CA LYS A 232 2.67 23.28 -19.32
C LYS A 232 1.96 23.62 -18.02
N ASN A 233 1.52 22.61 -17.26
CA ASN A 233 0.90 22.78 -15.94
C ASN A 233 1.93 22.94 -14.78
N GLY A 234 3.20 23.16 -15.07
CA GLY A 234 4.25 23.40 -14.08
C GLY A 234 4.67 22.19 -13.25
N ILE A 235 4.44 20.96 -13.76
CA ILE A 235 4.89 19.74 -13.10
C ILE A 235 6.33 19.43 -13.50
N SER A 236 7.18 19.18 -12.50
CA SER A 236 8.57 18.78 -12.72
C SER A 236 8.64 17.33 -13.18
N ILE A 237 8.55 17.11 -14.48
CA ILE A 237 8.58 15.81 -15.14
C ILE A 237 9.64 15.79 -16.24
N SER A 238 10.36 14.67 -16.36
CA SER A 238 11.40 14.49 -17.39
C SER A 238 10.81 14.46 -18.81
N ASN A 239 11.66 14.50 -19.81
CA ASN A 239 11.35 13.92 -21.10
C ASN A 239 11.18 12.40 -20.96
N LEU A 240 10.72 11.75 -22.02
CA LEU A 240 10.56 10.31 -22.04
C LEU A 240 11.92 9.61 -21.84
N LEU A 241 12.00 8.71 -20.86
CA LEU A 241 13.22 7.97 -20.54
C LEU A 241 13.09 6.49 -20.93
N VAL A 242 14.19 5.90 -21.27
CA VAL A 242 14.27 4.47 -21.60
C VAL A 242 14.29 3.63 -20.33
N SER A 243 13.49 2.56 -20.28
CA SER A 243 13.22 1.81 -19.05
C SER A 243 14.40 0.98 -18.55
N ASP A 244 15.19 0.40 -19.45
CA ASP A 244 16.28 -0.52 -19.13
C ASP A 244 17.48 0.18 -18.49
N THR A 245 17.70 1.46 -18.78
CA THR A 245 18.88 2.21 -18.31
C THR A 245 18.61 3.12 -17.11
N VAL A 246 17.35 3.55 -16.89
CA VAL A 246 17.03 4.53 -15.84
C VAL A 246 17.40 4.06 -14.44
N PHE A 247 17.25 2.77 -14.15
CA PHE A 247 17.53 2.20 -12.83
C PHE A 247 19.03 1.91 -12.60
N ILE A 248 19.86 1.92 -13.64
CA ILE A 248 21.30 1.66 -13.52
C ILE A 248 22.01 2.86 -12.87
N SER A 249 21.87 4.04 -13.46
CA SER A 249 22.66 5.22 -13.05
C SER A 249 21.83 6.44 -12.70
N ASN A 250 20.68 6.61 -13.31
CA ASN A 250 19.92 7.86 -13.29
C ASN A 250 18.82 7.94 -12.22
N TYR A 251 18.43 6.84 -11.58
CA TYR A 251 17.30 6.83 -10.63
C TYR A 251 17.51 7.78 -9.45
N LYS A 252 18.75 8.01 -9.01
CA LYS A 252 19.08 8.91 -7.89
C LYS A 252 18.76 10.39 -8.16
N LYS A 253 18.59 10.78 -9.44
CA LYS A 253 18.22 12.15 -9.85
C LYS A 253 16.76 12.47 -9.64
N PHE A 254 15.93 11.44 -9.41
CA PHE A 254 14.47 11.55 -9.34
C PHE A 254 13.94 11.12 -7.97
N ASP A 255 12.84 11.72 -7.59
CA ASP A 255 12.09 11.31 -6.40
C ASP A 255 11.12 10.17 -6.72
N VAL A 256 10.57 10.17 -7.94
CA VAL A 256 9.59 9.18 -8.40
C VAL A 256 9.89 8.78 -9.84
N ILE A 257 9.90 7.46 -10.10
CA ILE A 257 9.90 6.90 -11.46
C ILE A 257 8.50 6.37 -11.76
N VAL A 258 7.92 6.84 -12.86
CA VAL A 258 6.61 6.44 -13.35
C VAL A 258 6.79 5.53 -14.55
N GLY A 259 6.31 4.29 -14.44
CA GLY A 259 6.28 3.34 -15.56
C GLY A 259 4.86 3.06 -16.02
N MET A 260 4.73 2.42 -17.16
CA MET A 260 3.43 2.18 -17.78
C MET A 260 2.72 0.96 -17.21
N TYR A 261 3.45 -0.02 -16.69
CA TYR A 261 2.89 -1.23 -16.07
C TYR A 261 3.65 -1.65 -14.81
N HIS A 262 3.01 -2.53 -14.05
CA HIS A 262 3.42 -2.93 -12.71
C HIS A 262 4.87 -3.40 -12.63
N ASP A 263 5.25 -4.43 -13.37
CA ASP A 263 6.56 -5.06 -13.21
C ASP A 263 7.70 -4.25 -13.86
N GLN A 264 7.39 -3.32 -14.77
CA GLN A 264 8.36 -2.40 -15.36
C GLN A 264 9.12 -1.59 -14.28
N VAL A 265 8.43 -1.22 -13.23
CA VAL A 265 9.02 -0.42 -12.14
C VAL A 265 9.21 -1.20 -10.84
N LEU A 266 8.35 -2.19 -10.55
CA LEU A 266 8.46 -2.91 -9.28
C LEU A 266 9.60 -3.95 -9.29
N SER A 267 9.87 -4.61 -10.41
CA SER A 267 10.97 -5.58 -10.49
C SER A 267 12.31 -4.92 -10.20
N PRO A 268 12.74 -3.87 -10.92
CA PRO A 268 14.02 -3.20 -10.62
C PRO A 268 14.01 -2.52 -9.24
N PHE A 269 12.88 -1.95 -8.82
CA PHE A 269 12.78 -1.35 -7.50
C PHE A 269 13.01 -2.38 -6.38
N LYS A 270 12.41 -3.57 -6.48
CA LYS A 270 12.58 -4.64 -5.50
C LYS A 270 13.97 -5.26 -5.52
N THR A 271 14.62 -5.30 -6.66
CA THR A 271 16.03 -5.68 -6.77
C THR A 271 16.90 -4.73 -5.95
N LEU A 272 16.64 -3.42 -6.03
CA LEU A 272 17.42 -2.39 -5.33
C LEU A 272 17.13 -2.34 -3.82
N PHE A 273 15.86 -2.46 -3.42
CA PHE A 273 15.42 -2.14 -2.05
C PHE A 273 14.83 -3.32 -1.28
N LYS A 274 14.64 -4.47 -1.92
CA LYS A 274 14.09 -5.70 -1.31
C LYS A 274 12.75 -5.41 -0.58
N PHE A 275 12.67 -5.71 0.72
CA PHE A 275 11.49 -5.46 1.57
C PHE A 275 11.54 -4.10 2.30
N ASP A 276 12.53 -3.24 2.05
CA ASP A 276 12.61 -1.91 2.65
C ASP A 276 11.76 -0.90 1.86
N ALA A 277 10.48 -1.17 1.76
CA ALA A 277 9.51 -0.34 1.06
C ALA A 277 8.13 -0.40 1.72
N ILE A 278 7.30 0.60 1.41
CA ILE A 278 5.90 0.67 1.80
C ILE A 278 5.04 1.01 0.58
N ASN A 279 3.81 0.51 0.59
CA ASN A 279 2.81 0.89 -0.41
C ASN A 279 1.90 1.98 0.16
N ILE A 280 1.83 3.12 -0.51
CA ILE A 280 0.98 4.27 -0.17
C ILE A 280 -0.10 4.42 -1.24
N THR A 281 -1.37 4.42 -0.85
CA THR A 281 -2.44 4.78 -1.77
C THR A 281 -2.66 6.29 -1.75
N LEU A 282 -2.43 6.94 -2.88
CA LEU A 282 -2.68 8.37 -3.07
C LEU A 282 -4.04 8.59 -3.75
N GLY A 283 -4.66 9.72 -3.48
CA GLY A 283 -5.97 10.07 -4.03
C GLY A 283 -7.11 9.91 -3.05
N LEU A 284 -6.97 9.10 -2.00
CA LEU A 284 -8.00 8.92 -0.98
C LEU A 284 -8.14 10.15 -0.07
N ASN A 285 -9.28 10.29 0.60
CA ASN A 285 -9.53 11.37 1.57
C ASN A 285 -8.67 11.23 2.85
N TYR A 286 -8.10 10.06 3.06
CA TYR A 286 -7.23 9.73 4.19
C TYR A 286 -5.97 9.00 3.71
N ILE A 287 -5.02 8.78 4.61
CA ILE A 287 -3.77 8.09 4.28
C ILE A 287 -3.95 6.59 4.48
N ARG A 288 -3.68 5.82 3.45
CA ARG A 288 -3.64 4.37 3.54
C ARG A 288 -2.25 3.86 3.20
N LEU A 289 -1.70 3.06 4.11
CA LEU A 289 -0.41 2.37 3.94
C LEU A 289 -0.58 0.86 4.00
N SER A 290 0.30 0.15 3.36
CA SER A 290 0.46 -1.30 3.58
C SER A 290 1.91 -1.74 3.38
N PRO A 291 2.31 -2.87 3.98
CA PRO A 291 3.51 -3.57 3.59
C PRO A 291 3.52 -3.89 2.09
N ASP A 292 4.71 -3.83 1.50
CA ASP A 292 4.92 -4.09 0.07
C ASP A 292 5.24 -5.58 -0.19
N HIS A 293 4.42 -6.48 0.38
CA HIS A 293 4.46 -7.92 0.14
C HIS A 293 3.08 -8.55 0.35
N GLY A 294 2.91 -9.78 -0.12
CA GLY A 294 1.67 -10.56 -0.01
C GLY A 294 1.54 -11.34 1.29
N PRO A 295 0.49 -12.17 1.42
CA PRO A 295 0.20 -12.99 2.59
C PRO A 295 1.24 -14.07 2.92
N ALA A 296 2.04 -14.53 1.95
CA ALA A 296 3.14 -15.48 2.09
C ALA A 296 2.75 -16.74 2.91
N TYR A 297 1.73 -17.46 2.46
CA TYR A 297 1.15 -18.63 3.14
C TYR A 297 2.18 -19.71 3.45
N ASP A 298 3.14 -19.89 2.55
CA ASP A 298 4.25 -20.84 2.64
C ASP A 298 5.21 -20.57 3.80
N LEU A 299 5.19 -19.37 4.37
CA LEU A 299 6.06 -18.95 5.48
C LEU A 299 5.37 -19.01 6.85
N ILE A 300 4.07 -19.36 6.93
CA ILE A 300 3.33 -19.43 8.20
C ILE A 300 4.03 -20.41 9.15
N GLY A 301 4.34 -19.97 10.36
CA GLY A 301 4.97 -20.77 11.40
C GLY A 301 6.47 -21.03 11.23
N LYS A 302 7.07 -20.64 10.09
CA LYS A 302 8.50 -20.85 9.83
C LYS A 302 9.42 -19.81 10.45
N ASN A 303 8.87 -18.76 11.06
CA ASN A 303 9.61 -17.63 11.65
C ASN A 303 10.56 -16.89 10.68
N LYS A 304 10.37 -17.05 9.36
CA LYS A 304 11.18 -16.45 8.29
C LYS A 304 10.60 -15.16 7.71
N SER A 305 9.39 -14.75 8.15
CA SER A 305 8.74 -13.54 7.64
C SER A 305 9.50 -12.27 8.01
N SER A 306 9.64 -11.35 7.04
CA SER A 306 10.20 -10.02 7.28
C SER A 306 9.13 -9.07 7.82
N PHE A 307 9.42 -8.43 8.96
CA PHE A 307 8.54 -7.40 9.54
C PHE A 307 8.89 -5.99 9.08
N LEU A 308 9.99 -5.83 8.34
CA LEU A 308 10.59 -4.52 8.02
C LEU A 308 9.59 -3.57 7.35
N SER A 309 8.82 -4.06 6.38
CA SER A 309 7.87 -3.22 5.65
C SER A 309 6.74 -2.72 6.56
N LEU A 310 6.17 -3.54 7.46
CA LEU A 310 5.19 -3.09 8.44
C LEU A 310 5.79 -2.08 9.44
N PHE A 311 7.00 -2.33 9.91
CA PHE A 311 7.73 -1.42 10.77
C PHE A 311 7.98 -0.05 10.07
N ARG A 312 8.31 -0.07 8.78
CA ARG A 312 8.44 1.15 7.96
C ARG A 312 7.10 1.88 7.80
N CYS A 313 5.99 1.16 7.60
CA CYS A 313 4.65 1.77 7.56
C CYS A 313 4.35 2.54 8.86
N ILE A 314 4.58 1.93 10.02
CA ILE A 314 4.33 2.57 11.32
C ILE A 314 5.21 3.81 11.51
N ASN A 315 6.51 3.70 11.23
CA ASN A 315 7.44 4.82 11.36
C ASN A 315 7.13 5.96 10.38
N PHE A 316 6.67 5.63 9.18
CA PHE A 316 6.22 6.63 8.22
C PHE A 316 4.96 7.33 8.73
N PHE A 317 3.97 6.59 9.22
CA PHE A 317 2.72 7.13 9.74
C PHE A 317 2.92 8.07 10.95
N LYS A 318 3.88 7.75 11.83
CA LYS A 318 4.28 8.62 12.97
C LYS A 318 4.74 10.00 12.51
N LYS A 319 5.46 10.08 11.39
CA LYS A 319 6.07 11.32 10.88
C LYS A 319 5.07 12.23 10.15
N LEU A 320 3.90 11.72 9.80
CA LEU A 320 2.86 12.52 9.16
C LEU A 320 2.30 13.52 10.18
N LYS A 321 2.49 14.81 9.86
CA LYS A 321 1.94 15.94 10.65
C LYS A 321 0.50 16.24 10.27
#